data_afe0e3133bf24e5344e4f118857d1ca3
#
_entry.id   afe0e3133bf24e5344e4f118857d1ca3
#
_cell.length_a   1.000
_cell.length_b   1.000
_cell.length_c   1.000
_cell.angle_alpha   90.00
_cell.angle_beta   90.00
_cell.angle_gamma   90.00
#
_symmetry.space_group_name_H-M   'P 1'
#
loop_
_entity.id
_entity.type
_entity.pdbx_description
1 polymer ?
#
loop_
_entity_poly.entity_id
_entity_poly.type
_entity_poly.pdbx_seq_one_letter_code
_entity_poly.pdbx_strand_id
1 'polypeptide(L)'
;MAWVGTGAVWTMAGGVLKGMPLEQAARGAMTKSMAGGGLTFVQISDSHIGFDKPANTDVTATLRAAVAKIKAAPEQPSFVLHTGDLTHLSKPAEFDTLQQVMTELALPVFYVPGEHDVLEDDGKSFLQRFGKGTQGAGWHSFDKSGVHFIALVNVVNLKAGGLGSLGTEQLEWLEKDVKRLKSSTPIVVFAHIPLWSVYPEWGWGTDDSERALAYLKRFGSVSVLNGHIHQVMQKVEGHVTFHTAMSTAFPQPTPGSAPSPGPMKVEADRLRKVLGLSRMSFHGVNHPIAITDLPLEETMKAAAGQIVVG
;
A
#
# COMPACT_ATOMS: atom_id res chain seq x y z
N MET A 1 -29.80 2.35 33.10
CA MET A 1 -30.38 1.35 32.18
C MET A 1 -29.52 1.32 30.93
N ALA A 2 -28.74 0.26 30.74
CA ALA A 2 -27.92 0.09 29.53
C ALA A 2 -28.78 -0.61 28.46
N TRP A 3 -28.97 0.05 27.34
CA TRP A 3 -29.57 -0.57 26.16
C TRP A 3 -28.53 -1.46 25.48
N VAL A 4 -28.67 -2.76 25.66
CA VAL A 4 -27.97 -3.75 24.83
C VAL A 4 -28.82 -3.95 23.59
N GLY A 5 -28.49 -3.30 22.48
CA GLY A 5 -29.12 -3.50 21.19
C GLY A 5 -28.71 -4.86 20.64
N THR A 6 -29.57 -5.86 20.72
CA THR A 6 -29.43 -7.12 20.00
C THR A 6 -29.83 -6.92 18.56
N GLY A 7 -28.86 -6.65 17.67
CA GLY A 7 -29.11 -6.62 16.22
C GLY A 7 -29.38 -8.04 15.70
N ALA A 8 -30.39 -8.19 14.85
CA ALA A 8 -30.67 -9.44 14.13
C ALA A 8 -30.67 -9.20 12.61
N VAL A 9 -30.13 -10.14 11.85
CA VAL A 9 -30.21 -10.17 10.39
C VAL A 9 -31.34 -11.10 9.99
N TRP A 10 -32.23 -10.60 9.13
CA TRP A 10 -33.37 -11.38 8.60
C TRP A 10 -33.11 -11.77 7.15
N THR A 11 -33.21 -13.03 6.84
CA THR A 11 -33.09 -13.56 5.48
C THR A 11 -34.37 -14.27 5.08
N MET A 12 -34.77 -14.14 3.83
CA MET A 12 -35.92 -14.84 3.27
C MET A 12 -35.44 -16.00 2.39
N ALA A 13 -35.79 -17.22 2.75
CA ALA A 13 -35.51 -18.41 1.95
C ALA A 13 -36.79 -19.26 1.86
N GLY A 14 -37.25 -19.54 0.64
CA GLY A 14 -38.46 -20.34 0.42
C GLY A 14 -39.76 -19.74 1.00
N GLY A 15 -39.85 -18.38 1.03
CA GLY A 15 -41.03 -17.69 1.57
C GLY A 15 -41.10 -17.60 3.09
N VAL A 16 -40.08 -18.07 3.82
CA VAL A 16 -40.02 -18.02 5.29
C VAL A 16 -38.92 -17.03 5.73
N LEU A 17 -39.30 -16.08 6.58
CA LEU A 17 -38.37 -15.16 7.24
C LEU A 17 -37.64 -15.89 8.37
N LYS A 18 -36.29 -15.98 8.26
CA LYS A 18 -35.43 -16.52 9.32
C LYS A 18 -34.56 -15.41 9.88
N GLY A 19 -34.70 -15.15 11.18
CA GLY A 19 -33.84 -14.22 11.92
C GLY A 19 -32.67 -14.98 12.55
N MET A 20 -31.46 -14.38 12.50
CA MET A 20 -30.32 -14.86 13.26
C MET A 20 -29.63 -13.69 13.97
N PRO A 21 -29.03 -13.90 15.14
CA PRO A 21 -28.24 -12.85 15.83
C PRO A 21 -27.14 -12.30 14.92
N LEU A 22 -26.91 -10.99 14.99
CA LEU A 22 -25.89 -10.30 14.17
C LEU A 22 -24.49 -10.92 14.32
N GLU A 23 -24.14 -11.35 15.53
CA GLU A 23 -22.87 -12.05 15.80
C GLU A 23 -22.77 -13.40 15.07
N GLN A 24 -23.87 -14.13 14.98
CA GLN A 24 -23.91 -15.43 14.29
C GLN A 24 -23.89 -15.25 12.77
N ALA A 25 -24.55 -14.20 12.27
CA ALA A 25 -24.48 -13.81 10.86
C ALA A 25 -23.05 -13.35 10.49
N ALA A 26 -22.42 -12.55 11.35
CA ALA A 26 -21.03 -12.10 11.15
C ALA A 26 -20.03 -13.27 11.20
N ARG A 27 -20.17 -14.20 12.15
CA ARG A 27 -19.34 -15.43 12.22
C ARG A 27 -19.57 -16.34 11.02
N GLY A 28 -20.84 -16.53 10.59
CA GLY A 28 -21.17 -17.31 9.41
C GLY A 28 -20.66 -16.69 8.10
N ALA A 29 -20.65 -15.37 8.00
CA ALA A 29 -20.04 -14.64 6.89
C ALA A 29 -18.51 -14.77 6.90
N MET A 30 -17.87 -14.66 8.08
CA MET A 30 -16.43 -14.87 8.24
C MET A 30 -16.01 -16.31 7.88
N THR A 31 -16.70 -17.32 8.39
CA THR A 31 -16.38 -18.73 8.07
C THR A 31 -16.64 -19.08 6.60
N LYS A 32 -17.66 -18.50 5.97
CA LYS A 32 -17.93 -18.68 4.55
C LYS A 32 -16.93 -17.92 3.66
N SER A 33 -16.43 -16.78 4.13
CA SER A 33 -15.33 -16.02 3.50
C SER A 33 -14.00 -16.78 3.58
N MET A 34 -13.72 -17.47 4.69
CA MET A 34 -12.52 -18.29 4.86
C MET A 34 -12.54 -19.58 4.03
N ALA A 35 -13.71 -20.08 3.63
CA ALA A 35 -13.85 -21.27 2.80
C ALA A 35 -13.68 -21.01 1.28
N GLY A 36 -13.76 -19.76 0.84
CA GLY A 36 -13.43 -19.35 -0.53
C GLY A 36 -12.13 -18.54 -0.51
N GLY A 37 -10.99 -19.22 -0.68
CA GLY A 37 -9.61 -18.74 -0.69
C GLY A 37 -9.41 -17.22 -0.88
N GLY A 38 -9.58 -16.43 0.17
CA GLY A 38 -9.33 -14.99 0.16
C GLY A 38 -7.84 -14.69 -0.09
N LEU A 39 -7.54 -13.61 -0.78
CA LEU A 39 -6.18 -13.13 -0.97
C LEU A 39 -5.87 -12.07 0.09
N THR A 40 -4.82 -12.29 0.88
CA THR A 40 -4.25 -11.28 1.75
C THR A 40 -2.84 -10.94 1.29
N PHE A 41 -2.52 -9.66 1.20
CA PHE A 41 -1.17 -9.17 0.90
C PHE A 41 -0.91 -7.90 1.70
N VAL A 42 0.36 -7.48 1.75
CA VAL A 42 0.80 -6.32 2.53
C VAL A 42 1.52 -5.33 1.61
N GLN A 43 1.31 -4.06 1.85
CA GLN A 43 2.11 -2.97 1.30
C GLN A 43 3.02 -2.41 2.39
N ILE A 44 4.30 -2.26 2.07
CA ILE A 44 5.26 -1.40 2.76
C ILE A 44 5.79 -0.38 1.77
N SER A 45 6.31 0.73 2.27
CA SER A 45 6.81 1.82 1.42
C SER A 45 7.87 2.64 2.11
N ASP A 46 8.67 3.33 1.32
CA ASP A 46 9.54 4.42 1.78
C ASP A 46 10.46 3.97 2.93
N SER A 47 11.25 2.93 2.67
CA SER A 47 12.18 2.36 3.67
C SER A 47 13.45 3.20 3.82
N HIS A 48 13.83 3.97 2.81
CA HIS A 48 14.98 4.89 2.79
C HIS A 48 16.22 4.33 3.48
N ILE A 49 16.59 3.09 3.21
CA ILE A 49 17.79 2.48 3.77
C ILE A 49 19.01 3.36 3.44
N GLY A 50 19.76 3.73 4.47
CA GLY A 50 20.86 4.69 4.39
C GLY A 50 20.55 6.07 4.97
N PHE A 51 19.27 6.37 5.26
CA PHE A 51 18.92 7.58 6.00
C PHE A 51 19.31 7.46 7.48
N ASP A 52 19.94 8.53 8.04
CA ASP A 52 20.48 8.56 9.41
C ASP A 52 20.32 9.92 10.10
N LYS A 53 19.30 10.72 9.71
CA LYS A 53 19.07 12.07 10.23
C LYS A 53 18.10 12.07 11.43
N PRO A 54 17.93 13.22 12.12
CA PRO A 54 17.14 13.31 13.37
C PRO A 54 15.67 12.87 13.29
N ALA A 55 15.09 12.73 12.08
CA ALA A 55 13.74 12.21 11.93
C ALA A 55 13.67 10.69 12.24
N ASN A 56 14.73 9.95 11.91
CA ASN A 56 14.94 8.56 12.29
C ASN A 56 16.45 8.22 12.11
N THR A 57 17.15 7.93 13.16
CA THR A 57 18.57 7.60 13.12
C THR A 57 18.87 6.12 12.81
N ASP A 58 17.83 5.28 12.72
CA ASP A 58 17.96 3.85 12.40
C ASP A 58 16.73 3.33 11.63
N VAL A 59 16.67 3.66 10.35
CA VAL A 59 15.61 3.20 9.44
C VAL A 59 15.65 1.68 9.23
N THR A 60 16.81 1.05 9.40
CA THR A 60 16.95 -0.40 9.29
C THR A 60 16.21 -1.09 10.44
N ALA A 61 16.29 -0.57 11.65
CA ALA A 61 15.55 -1.10 12.79
C ALA A 61 14.03 -0.93 12.63
N THR A 62 13.56 0.19 12.04
CA THR A 62 12.12 0.37 11.80
C THR A 62 11.60 -0.50 10.63
N LEU A 63 12.39 -0.74 9.59
CA LEU A 63 12.07 -1.72 8.55
C LEU A 63 12.00 -3.15 9.13
N ARG A 64 12.96 -3.55 9.99
CA ARG A 64 12.90 -4.84 10.68
C ARG A 64 11.67 -4.97 11.58
N ALA A 65 11.23 -3.87 12.21
CA ALA A 65 9.98 -3.88 12.98
C ALA A 65 8.75 -4.13 12.08
N ALA A 66 8.72 -3.56 10.86
CA ALA A 66 7.68 -3.86 9.87
C ALA A 66 7.72 -5.34 9.45
N VAL A 67 8.91 -5.89 9.13
CA VAL A 67 9.11 -7.31 8.82
C VAL A 67 8.63 -8.21 9.97
N ALA A 68 8.99 -7.90 11.21
CA ALA A 68 8.57 -8.65 12.39
C ALA A 68 7.03 -8.62 12.56
N LYS A 69 6.40 -7.45 12.32
CA LYS A 69 4.94 -7.29 12.38
C LYS A 69 4.23 -8.13 11.31
N ILE A 70 4.77 -8.19 10.09
CA ILE A 70 4.25 -9.05 9.02
C ILE A 70 4.35 -10.53 9.42
N LYS A 71 5.52 -10.96 9.93
CA LYS A 71 5.74 -12.36 10.36
C LYS A 71 4.87 -12.78 11.55
N ALA A 72 4.53 -11.83 12.42
CA ALA A 72 3.65 -12.08 13.57
C ALA A 72 2.16 -12.03 13.23
N ALA A 73 1.78 -11.72 11.99
CA ALA A 73 0.37 -11.63 11.60
C ALA A 73 -0.33 -12.99 11.77
N PRO A 74 -1.52 -13.05 12.39
CA PRO A 74 -2.27 -14.30 12.58
C PRO A 74 -2.56 -15.04 11.26
N GLU A 75 -2.80 -14.28 10.20
CA GLU A 75 -2.96 -14.77 8.84
C GLU A 75 -1.79 -14.24 8.01
N GLN A 76 -0.95 -15.15 7.52
CA GLN A 76 0.21 -14.77 6.73
C GLN A 76 -0.21 -14.22 5.37
N PRO A 77 0.34 -13.07 4.92
CA PRO A 77 0.08 -12.57 3.60
C PRO A 77 0.70 -13.48 2.53
N SER A 78 0.09 -13.52 1.35
CA SER A 78 0.60 -14.29 0.22
C SER A 78 1.87 -13.70 -0.38
N PHE A 79 2.05 -12.37 -0.27
CA PHE A 79 3.21 -11.62 -0.75
C PHE A 79 3.21 -10.21 -0.15
N VAL A 80 4.28 -9.47 -0.42
CA VAL A 80 4.43 -8.07 -0.06
C VAL A 80 4.62 -7.22 -1.31
N LEU A 81 4.03 -6.03 -1.36
CA LEU A 81 4.33 -4.97 -2.30
C LEU A 81 5.22 -3.93 -1.60
N HIS A 82 6.33 -3.55 -2.21
CA HIS A 82 7.14 -2.41 -1.77
C HIS A 82 6.99 -1.28 -2.80
N THR A 83 6.35 -0.20 -2.39
CA THR A 83 5.94 0.88 -3.28
C THR A 83 6.98 2.01 -3.40
N GLY A 84 8.27 1.64 -3.42
CA GLY A 84 9.38 2.54 -3.77
C GLY A 84 10.06 3.21 -2.59
N ASP A 85 11.10 3.99 -2.91
CA ASP A 85 12.06 4.58 -1.97
C ASP A 85 12.63 3.53 -1.00
N LEU A 86 13.19 2.48 -1.64
CA LEU A 86 13.84 1.38 -0.95
C LEU A 86 15.10 1.86 -0.23
N THR A 87 15.87 2.69 -0.95
CA THR A 87 17.14 3.26 -0.54
C THR A 87 17.03 4.78 -0.38
N HIS A 88 18.00 5.40 0.26
CA HIS A 88 18.00 6.85 0.40
C HIS A 88 18.82 7.57 -0.69
N LEU A 89 19.91 6.95 -1.16
CA LEU A 89 20.82 7.55 -2.13
C LEU A 89 21.21 6.60 -3.28
N SER A 90 20.42 5.56 -3.56
CA SER A 90 20.70 4.54 -4.60
C SER A 90 22.02 3.80 -4.45
N LYS A 91 22.68 3.84 -3.29
CA LYS A 91 24.00 3.22 -3.12
C LYS A 91 23.90 1.69 -3.10
N PRO A 92 24.88 0.96 -3.68
CA PRO A 92 24.86 -0.51 -3.67
C PRO A 92 24.71 -1.10 -2.27
N ALA A 93 25.39 -0.58 -1.26
CA ALA A 93 25.31 -1.05 0.12
C ALA A 93 23.93 -0.83 0.76
N GLU A 94 23.19 0.21 0.34
CA GLU A 94 21.82 0.46 0.80
C GLU A 94 20.87 -0.61 0.23
N PHE A 95 20.98 -0.93 -1.06
CA PHE A 95 20.24 -2.02 -1.68
C PHE A 95 20.58 -3.37 -1.06
N ASP A 96 21.85 -3.65 -0.79
CA ASP A 96 22.29 -4.91 -0.18
C ASP A 96 21.69 -5.08 1.22
N THR A 97 21.68 -4.00 2.02
CA THR A 97 21.05 -3.98 3.34
C THR A 97 19.54 -4.20 3.25
N LEU A 98 18.86 -3.53 2.31
CA LEU A 98 17.43 -3.76 2.06
C LEU A 98 17.17 -5.23 1.74
N GLN A 99 17.89 -5.80 0.76
CA GLN A 99 17.70 -7.19 0.35
C GLN A 99 17.91 -8.15 1.53
N GLN A 100 18.92 -7.92 2.35
CA GLN A 100 19.17 -8.73 3.54
C GLN A 100 17.97 -8.70 4.49
N VAL A 101 17.41 -7.53 4.79
CA VAL A 101 16.26 -7.42 5.69
C VAL A 101 15.01 -8.05 5.07
N MET A 102 14.77 -7.83 3.77
CA MET A 102 13.60 -8.36 3.09
C MET A 102 13.60 -9.88 2.93
N THR A 103 14.79 -10.51 2.85
CA THR A 103 14.88 -11.98 2.85
C THR A 103 14.38 -12.63 4.15
N GLU A 104 14.37 -11.89 5.27
CA GLU A 104 13.83 -12.37 6.55
C GLU A 104 12.32 -12.67 6.49
N LEU A 105 11.58 -12.10 5.50
CA LEU A 105 10.15 -12.35 5.32
C LEU A 105 9.85 -13.79 4.86
N ALA A 106 10.73 -14.41 4.07
CA ALA A 106 10.50 -15.69 3.40
C ALA A 106 9.20 -15.71 2.55
N LEU A 107 8.82 -14.56 1.99
CA LEU A 107 7.64 -14.33 1.15
C LEU A 107 8.07 -13.68 -0.17
N PRO A 108 7.32 -13.89 -1.28
CA PRO A 108 7.53 -13.10 -2.48
C PRO A 108 7.35 -11.61 -2.20
N VAL A 109 8.23 -10.78 -2.75
CA VAL A 109 8.12 -9.32 -2.69
C VAL A 109 8.16 -8.77 -4.10
N PHE A 110 7.20 -7.92 -4.44
CA PHE A 110 7.16 -7.19 -5.71
C PHE A 110 7.53 -5.72 -5.44
N TYR A 111 8.42 -5.19 -6.25
CA TYR A 111 9.01 -3.88 -6.05
C TYR A 111 8.67 -2.95 -7.21
N VAL A 112 8.49 -1.67 -6.91
CA VAL A 112 8.65 -0.56 -7.86
C VAL A 112 9.69 0.40 -7.28
N PRO A 113 10.47 1.11 -8.11
CA PRO A 113 11.40 2.09 -7.60
C PRO A 113 10.68 3.37 -7.15
N GLY A 114 11.24 4.07 -6.16
CA GLY A 114 10.99 5.47 -5.90
C GLY A 114 12.08 6.36 -6.52
N GLU A 115 11.94 7.67 -6.41
CA GLU A 115 12.93 8.61 -6.96
C GLU A 115 14.29 8.48 -6.29
N HIS A 116 14.32 8.08 -5.02
CA HIS A 116 15.56 7.82 -4.29
C HIS A 116 16.29 6.56 -4.75
N ASP A 117 15.64 5.67 -5.51
CA ASP A 117 16.25 4.43 -6.01
C ASP A 117 16.88 4.58 -7.40
N VAL A 118 16.72 5.75 -8.02
CA VAL A 118 17.19 6.02 -9.39
C VAL A 118 18.21 7.17 -9.48
N LEU A 119 18.65 7.73 -8.35
CA LEU A 119 19.47 8.94 -8.28
C LEU A 119 20.87 8.80 -8.94
N GLU A 120 21.53 7.66 -8.76
CA GLU A 120 22.93 7.51 -9.20
C GLU A 120 23.08 7.05 -10.65
N ASP A 121 22.14 6.23 -11.16
CA ASP A 121 22.34 5.51 -12.41
C ASP A 121 21.05 5.31 -13.23
N ASP A 122 20.07 6.17 -13.07
CA ASP A 122 18.77 6.09 -13.74
C ASP A 122 18.07 4.74 -13.49
N GLY A 123 18.26 4.15 -12.30
CA GLY A 123 17.60 2.92 -11.88
C GLY A 123 18.25 1.61 -12.38
N LYS A 124 19.46 1.65 -12.96
CA LYS A 124 20.14 0.43 -13.41
C LYS A 124 20.44 -0.52 -12.25
N SER A 125 20.90 0.00 -11.12
CA SER A 125 21.13 -0.79 -9.90
C SER A 125 19.86 -1.41 -9.35
N PHE A 126 18.73 -0.71 -9.40
CA PHE A 126 17.42 -1.26 -9.08
C PHE A 126 17.04 -2.40 -10.03
N LEU A 127 17.11 -2.18 -11.35
CA LEU A 127 16.75 -3.18 -12.36
C LEU A 127 17.64 -4.43 -12.28
N GLN A 128 18.92 -4.28 -12.00
CA GLN A 128 19.83 -5.43 -11.84
C GLN A 128 19.39 -6.35 -10.69
N ARG A 129 18.83 -5.79 -9.62
CA ARG A 129 18.41 -6.52 -8.43
C ARG A 129 16.95 -7.01 -8.49
N PHE A 130 16.05 -6.17 -8.96
CA PHE A 130 14.60 -6.39 -8.89
C PHE A 130 13.91 -6.44 -10.25
N GLY A 131 14.61 -6.13 -11.34
CA GLY A 131 14.04 -6.01 -12.69
C GLY A 131 13.82 -7.35 -13.43
N LYS A 132 14.10 -8.50 -12.82
CA LYS A 132 13.90 -9.79 -13.50
C LYS A 132 12.43 -10.01 -13.83
N GLY A 133 12.12 -10.16 -15.13
CA GLY A 133 10.76 -10.37 -15.62
C GLY A 133 9.93 -9.09 -15.79
N THR A 134 10.54 -7.92 -15.56
CA THR A 134 9.91 -6.61 -15.80
C THR A 134 10.24 -6.08 -17.20
N GLN A 135 9.62 -4.96 -17.57
CA GLN A 135 9.85 -4.25 -18.84
C GLN A 135 10.29 -2.82 -18.58
N GLY A 136 10.99 -2.20 -19.52
CA GLY A 136 11.45 -0.82 -19.46
C GLY A 136 12.16 -0.49 -18.15
N ALA A 137 11.70 0.50 -17.45
CA ALA A 137 12.23 0.92 -16.15
C ALA A 137 11.78 0.07 -14.95
N GLY A 138 11.14 -1.08 -15.19
CA GLY A 138 10.72 -2.00 -14.14
C GLY A 138 9.22 -2.26 -14.04
N TRP A 139 8.41 -1.73 -14.98
CA TRP A 139 6.96 -1.99 -14.96
C TRP A 139 6.64 -3.43 -15.37
N HIS A 140 5.60 -3.99 -14.77
CA HIS A 140 5.16 -5.36 -15.01
C HIS A 140 3.73 -5.59 -14.52
N SER A 141 3.15 -6.73 -14.88
CA SER A 141 1.87 -7.18 -14.33
C SER A 141 1.90 -8.66 -13.97
N PHE A 142 1.03 -9.07 -13.09
CA PHE A 142 0.83 -10.47 -12.72
C PHE A 142 -0.59 -10.72 -12.21
N ASP A 143 -1.04 -11.96 -12.30
CA ASP A 143 -2.34 -12.39 -11.77
C ASP A 143 -2.17 -13.21 -10.49
N LYS A 144 -3.01 -12.92 -9.49
CA LYS A 144 -3.07 -13.71 -8.27
C LYS A 144 -4.50 -13.78 -7.73
N SER A 145 -5.00 -14.99 -7.52
CA SER A 145 -6.35 -15.23 -6.94
C SER A 145 -7.48 -14.47 -7.64
N GLY A 146 -7.39 -14.31 -8.96
CA GLY A 146 -8.40 -13.61 -9.77
C GLY A 146 -8.30 -12.08 -9.75
N VAL A 147 -7.28 -11.51 -9.14
CA VAL A 147 -6.94 -10.08 -9.17
C VAL A 147 -5.78 -9.87 -10.13
N HIS A 148 -5.85 -8.84 -10.95
CA HIS A 148 -4.77 -8.42 -11.83
C HIS A 148 -3.99 -7.27 -11.19
N PHE A 149 -2.68 -7.48 -10.99
CA PHE A 149 -1.77 -6.54 -10.37
C PHE A 149 -0.90 -5.87 -11.43
N ILE A 150 -0.77 -4.55 -11.35
CA ILE A 150 -0.03 -3.73 -12.31
C ILE A 150 0.96 -2.84 -11.55
N ALA A 151 2.24 -3.11 -11.75
CA ALA A 151 3.34 -2.28 -11.27
C ALA A 151 3.65 -1.20 -12.30
N LEU A 152 3.57 0.05 -11.91
CA LEU A 152 3.94 1.19 -12.75
C LEU A 152 5.15 1.93 -12.16
N VAL A 153 5.99 2.46 -13.05
CA VAL A 153 7.17 3.24 -12.68
C VAL A 153 6.99 4.67 -13.18
N ASN A 154 7.01 5.62 -12.26
CA ASN A 154 6.75 7.03 -12.56
C ASN A 154 7.82 8.00 -12.02
N VAL A 155 9.03 7.51 -11.74
CA VAL A 155 10.11 8.26 -11.09
C VAL A 155 11.34 8.51 -11.96
N VAL A 156 11.46 7.85 -13.12
CA VAL A 156 12.66 7.95 -13.96
C VAL A 156 12.69 9.27 -14.76
N ASN A 157 11.54 9.80 -15.14
CA ASN A 157 11.43 11.02 -15.95
C ASN A 157 10.55 12.07 -15.24
N LEU A 158 10.97 12.50 -14.07
CA LEU A 158 10.26 13.51 -13.29
C LEU A 158 10.04 14.79 -14.11
N LYS A 159 8.86 15.38 -13.96
CA LYS A 159 8.51 16.68 -14.53
C LYS A 159 8.89 17.81 -13.61
N ALA A 160 8.70 19.04 -14.06
CA ALA A 160 8.93 20.23 -13.26
C ALA A 160 8.19 20.14 -11.91
N GLY A 161 8.87 20.54 -10.84
CA GLY A 161 8.35 20.44 -9.47
C GLY A 161 8.39 19.03 -8.86
N GLY A 162 9.03 18.04 -9.51
CA GLY A 162 9.14 16.67 -9.00
C GLY A 162 7.96 15.78 -9.30
N LEU A 163 7.02 16.21 -10.15
CA LEU A 163 5.88 15.39 -10.54
C LEU A 163 6.32 14.12 -11.26
N GLY A 164 5.69 13.00 -10.93
CA GLY A 164 5.90 11.72 -11.59
C GLY A 164 5.47 11.74 -13.06
N SER A 165 6.01 10.83 -13.86
CA SER A 165 5.60 10.63 -15.25
C SER A 165 5.77 9.17 -15.65
N LEU A 166 4.73 8.59 -16.23
CA LEU A 166 4.74 7.22 -16.76
C LEU A 166 5.41 7.14 -18.13
N GLY A 167 5.16 8.14 -18.97
CA GLY A 167 5.66 8.19 -20.33
C GLY A 167 4.86 7.33 -21.32
N THR A 168 5.08 7.62 -22.61
CA THR A 168 4.26 7.03 -23.70
C THR A 168 4.43 5.52 -23.80
N GLU A 169 5.65 5.01 -23.71
CA GLU A 169 5.92 3.56 -23.86
C GLU A 169 5.19 2.73 -22.81
N GLN A 170 5.26 3.15 -21.53
CA GLN A 170 4.58 2.46 -20.43
C GLN A 170 3.06 2.58 -20.54
N LEU A 171 2.54 3.74 -20.97
CA LEU A 171 1.11 3.94 -21.17
C LEU A 171 0.57 3.05 -22.32
N GLU A 172 1.29 2.89 -23.42
CA GLU A 172 0.94 1.96 -24.49
C GLU A 172 1.01 0.49 -24.04
N TRP A 173 2.00 0.16 -23.21
CA TRP A 173 2.08 -1.16 -22.60
C TRP A 173 0.87 -1.42 -21.69
N LEU A 174 0.53 -0.47 -20.81
CA LEU A 174 -0.63 -0.58 -19.91
C LEU A 174 -1.93 -0.79 -20.68
N GLU A 175 -2.16 -0.02 -21.77
CA GLU A 175 -3.32 -0.19 -22.62
C GLU A 175 -3.42 -1.62 -23.19
N LYS A 176 -2.29 -2.16 -23.69
CA LYS A 176 -2.21 -3.52 -24.25
C LYS A 176 -2.44 -4.58 -23.18
N ASP A 177 -1.88 -4.39 -22.00
CA ASP A 177 -1.96 -5.30 -20.86
C ASP A 177 -3.41 -5.49 -20.41
N VAL A 178 -4.12 -4.39 -20.17
CA VAL A 178 -5.51 -4.46 -19.69
C VAL A 178 -6.54 -4.76 -20.77
N LYS A 179 -6.22 -4.58 -22.07
CA LYS A 179 -7.17 -4.61 -23.20
C LYS A 179 -8.07 -5.85 -23.22
N ARG A 180 -7.51 -7.02 -22.89
CA ARG A 180 -8.21 -8.31 -22.98
C ARG A 180 -8.88 -8.74 -21.67
N LEU A 181 -8.69 -8.00 -20.59
CA LEU A 181 -9.29 -8.31 -19.31
C LEU A 181 -10.78 -8.00 -19.33
N LYS A 182 -11.56 -8.78 -18.58
CA LYS A 182 -13.00 -8.52 -18.39
C LYS A 182 -13.18 -7.30 -17.48
N SER A 183 -14.21 -6.51 -17.71
CA SER A 183 -14.53 -5.35 -16.86
C SER A 183 -14.82 -5.74 -15.40
N SER A 184 -15.17 -6.99 -15.14
CA SER A 184 -15.35 -7.55 -13.81
C SER A 184 -14.05 -8.00 -13.14
N THR A 185 -12.89 -7.96 -13.83
CA THR A 185 -11.60 -8.30 -13.23
C THR A 185 -11.20 -7.19 -12.25
N PRO A 186 -10.99 -7.49 -10.96
CA PRO A 186 -10.45 -6.51 -10.01
C PRO A 186 -9.02 -6.16 -10.37
N ILE A 187 -8.70 -4.88 -10.32
CA ILE A 187 -7.37 -4.36 -10.66
C ILE A 187 -6.71 -3.75 -9.41
N VAL A 188 -5.45 -4.07 -9.18
CA VAL A 188 -4.57 -3.38 -8.24
C VAL A 188 -3.43 -2.76 -9.01
N VAL A 189 -3.35 -1.43 -8.99
CA VAL A 189 -2.18 -0.70 -9.51
C VAL A 189 -1.31 -0.29 -8.34
N PHE A 190 -0.01 -0.45 -8.46
CA PHE A 190 0.93 0.10 -7.49
C PHE A 190 2.07 0.83 -8.20
N ALA A 191 2.38 2.01 -7.68
CA ALA A 191 3.43 2.89 -8.16
C ALA A 191 3.97 3.71 -6.98
N HIS A 192 5.11 4.37 -7.11
CA HIS A 192 5.64 5.16 -6.02
C HIS A 192 4.86 6.47 -5.83
N ILE A 193 4.98 7.42 -6.76
CA ILE A 193 4.31 8.71 -6.67
C ILE A 193 2.80 8.53 -6.92
N PRO A 194 1.91 9.21 -6.17
CA PRO A 194 0.47 9.12 -6.34
C PRO A 194 0.00 9.34 -7.79
N LEU A 195 -0.92 8.47 -8.25
CA LEU A 195 -1.56 8.62 -9.56
C LEU A 195 -2.74 9.60 -9.56
N TRP A 196 -2.82 10.46 -8.56
CA TRP A 196 -3.72 11.62 -8.54
C TRP A 196 -2.97 12.83 -7.98
N SER A 197 -3.44 14.02 -8.30
CA SER A 197 -2.86 15.26 -7.79
C SER A 197 -3.23 15.43 -6.33
N VAL A 198 -2.27 15.19 -5.42
CA VAL A 198 -2.42 15.40 -3.97
C VAL A 198 -1.98 16.82 -3.61
N TYR A 199 -0.75 17.17 -3.94
CA TYR A 199 -0.17 18.50 -3.73
C TYR A 199 0.97 18.73 -4.74
N PRO A 200 0.66 19.25 -5.94
CA PRO A 200 1.62 19.39 -7.04
C PRO A 200 2.83 20.24 -6.72
N GLU A 201 2.67 21.23 -5.84
CA GLU A 201 3.74 22.13 -5.41
C GLU A 201 4.89 21.38 -4.70
N TRP A 202 4.61 20.19 -4.18
CA TRP A 202 5.59 19.30 -3.56
C TRP A 202 5.94 18.06 -4.41
N GLY A 203 5.52 18.04 -5.66
CA GLY A 203 5.71 16.88 -6.53
C GLY A 203 4.77 15.71 -6.21
N TRP A 204 3.73 15.90 -5.39
CA TRP A 204 2.82 14.86 -4.96
C TRP A 204 1.71 14.62 -5.98
N GLY A 205 2.07 14.01 -7.09
CA GLY A 205 1.17 13.65 -8.17
C GLY A 205 1.94 13.19 -9.40
N THR A 206 1.23 12.61 -10.36
CA THR A 206 1.77 12.12 -11.62
C THR A 206 1.12 12.86 -12.79
N ASP A 207 1.94 13.50 -13.62
CA ASP A 207 1.53 14.44 -14.68
C ASP A 207 0.60 13.80 -15.72
N ASP A 208 0.92 12.60 -16.16
CA ASP A 208 0.18 11.87 -17.20
C ASP A 208 -0.75 10.77 -16.64
N SER A 209 -1.07 10.80 -15.36
CA SER A 209 -1.90 9.81 -14.67
C SER A 209 -3.32 9.68 -15.24
N GLU A 210 -3.91 10.77 -15.74
CA GLU A 210 -5.25 10.73 -16.35
C GLU A 210 -5.34 9.77 -17.54
N ARG A 211 -4.26 9.66 -18.33
CA ARG A 211 -4.20 8.70 -19.45
C ARG A 211 -4.19 7.26 -18.95
N ALA A 212 -3.41 6.95 -17.93
CA ALA A 212 -3.40 5.63 -17.31
C ALA A 212 -4.77 5.28 -16.70
N LEU A 213 -5.34 6.20 -15.95
CA LEU A 213 -6.66 6.01 -15.32
C LEU A 213 -7.79 5.86 -16.35
N ALA A 214 -7.69 6.50 -17.52
CA ALA A 214 -8.67 6.35 -18.60
C ALA A 214 -8.78 4.89 -19.08
N TYR A 215 -7.67 4.14 -19.16
CA TYR A 215 -7.68 2.72 -19.52
C TYR A 215 -8.34 1.85 -18.42
N LEU A 216 -8.33 2.31 -17.17
CA LEU A 216 -8.83 1.59 -16.02
C LEU A 216 -10.30 1.88 -15.67
N LYS A 217 -10.87 2.98 -16.17
CA LYS A 217 -12.27 3.42 -15.86
C LYS A 217 -13.35 2.37 -16.17
N ARG A 218 -13.10 1.42 -17.08
CA ARG A 218 -14.06 0.38 -17.44
C ARG A 218 -14.16 -0.76 -16.44
N PHE A 219 -13.23 -0.87 -15.48
CA PHE A 219 -13.24 -1.93 -14.49
C PHE A 219 -14.11 -1.57 -13.29
N GLY A 220 -14.86 -2.56 -12.78
CA GLY A 220 -15.78 -2.37 -11.66
C GLY A 220 -15.11 -2.20 -10.29
N SER A 221 -13.81 -2.51 -10.17
CA SER A 221 -13.02 -2.35 -8.95
C SER A 221 -11.56 -2.10 -9.30
N VAL A 222 -11.05 -0.94 -8.97
CA VAL A 222 -9.65 -0.56 -9.15
C VAL A 222 -9.12 0.00 -7.83
N SER A 223 -8.02 -0.54 -7.32
CA SER A 223 -7.30 0.00 -6.17
C SER A 223 -5.93 0.49 -6.62
N VAL A 224 -5.61 1.75 -6.33
CA VAL A 224 -4.32 2.37 -6.64
C VAL A 224 -3.57 2.59 -5.34
N LEU A 225 -2.40 1.97 -5.20
CA LEU A 225 -1.57 1.96 -4.00
C LEU A 225 -0.28 2.72 -4.27
N ASN A 226 0.02 3.71 -3.43
CA ASN A 226 1.19 4.57 -3.60
C ASN A 226 1.96 4.74 -2.28
N GLY A 227 3.21 5.18 -2.38
CA GLY A 227 4.06 5.67 -1.30
C GLY A 227 4.28 7.17 -1.38
N HIS A 228 5.56 7.59 -1.30
CA HIS A 228 6.09 8.93 -1.56
C HIS A 228 5.73 10.00 -0.51
N ILE A 229 4.49 10.04 -0.06
CA ILE A 229 4.03 11.12 0.83
C ILE A 229 4.12 10.76 2.32
N HIS A 230 4.52 9.54 2.65
CA HIS A 230 4.73 9.01 4.01
C HIS A 230 3.53 9.18 4.96
N GLN A 231 2.33 9.30 4.41
CA GLN A 231 1.08 9.50 5.15
C GLN A 231 -0.03 8.67 4.51
N VAL A 232 -1.00 8.26 5.32
CA VAL A 232 -2.23 7.66 4.79
C VAL A 232 -3.14 8.76 4.28
N MET A 233 -3.38 8.73 2.98
CA MET A 233 -4.43 9.52 2.32
C MET A 233 -5.28 8.62 1.46
N GLN A 234 -6.56 8.89 1.43
CA GLN A 234 -7.51 8.11 0.63
C GLN A 234 -8.38 9.04 -0.21
N LYS A 235 -8.65 8.60 -1.45
CA LYS A 235 -9.62 9.22 -2.35
C LYS A 235 -10.41 8.11 -3.03
N VAL A 236 -11.70 8.32 -3.23
CA VAL A 236 -12.55 7.45 -4.04
C VAL A 236 -13.13 8.27 -5.18
N GLU A 237 -12.97 7.77 -6.41
CA GLU A 237 -13.50 8.38 -7.62
C GLU A 237 -14.14 7.31 -8.50
N GLY A 238 -15.47 7.25 -8.50
CA GLY A 238 -16.22 6.18 -9.17
C GLY A 238 -15.85 4.80 -8.61
N HIS A 239 -15.26 3.94 -9.43
CA HIS A 239 -14.82 2.59 -9.07
C HIS A 239 -13.32 2.52 -8.72
N VAL A 240 -12.64 3.65 -8.64
CA VAL A 240 -11.21 3.75 -8.32
C VAL A 240 -11.04 4.23 -6.89
N THR A 241 -10.36 3.44 -6.08
CA THR A 241 -9.90 3.80 -4.73
C THR A 241 -8.41 4.06 -4.77
N PHE A 242 -7.99 5.25 -4.35
CA PHE A 242 -6.59 5.62 -4.17
C PHE A 242 -6.22 5.55 -2.70
N HIS A 243 -5.05 5.02 -2.41
CA HIS A 243 -4.53 4.90 -1.06
C HIS A 243 -3.01 5.09 -1.05
N THR A 244 -2.51 5.93 -0.13
CA THR A 244 -1.08 6.09 0.12
C THR A 244 -0.69 5.44 1.44
N ALA A 245 0.50 4.85 1.49
CA ALA A 245 1.00 4.15 2.66
C ALA A 245 1.72 5.09 3.64
N MET A 246 1.75 4.70 4.91
CA MET A 246 2.78 5.17 5.85
C MET A 246 4.15 4.71 5.38
N SER A 247 5.17 5.53 5.63
CA SER A 247 6.57 5.13 5.49
C SER A 247 6.98 4.13 6.59
N THR A 248 7.98 3.32 6.30
CA THR A 248 8.69 2.56 7.35
C THR A 248 9.91 3.32 7.91
N ALA A 249 10.30 4.45 7.31
CA ALA A 249 11.47 5.22 7.70
C ALA A 249 11.15 6.44 8.57
N PHE A 250 10.40 7.41 8.06
CA PHE A 250 10.06 8.66 8.75
C PHE A 250 8.76 9.25 8.20
N PRO A 251 8.01 10.03 9.00
CA PRO A 251 6.83 10.76 8.51
C PRO A 251 7.24 12.04 7.77
N GLN A 252 6.34 12.55 6.95
CA GLN A 252 6.43 13.87 6.31
C GLN A 252 5.36 14.83 6.87
N PRO A 253 5.52 16.15 6.74
CA PRO A 253 4.53 17.12 7.18
C PRO A 253 3.26 17.06 6.33
N THR A 254 2.15 17.50 6.91
CA THR A 254 0.89 17.67 6.16
C THR A 254 1.06 18.70 5.04
N PRO A 255 0.43 18.54 3.87
CA PRO A 255 0.50 19.50 2.77
C PRO A 255 0.28 20.93 3.23
N GLY A 256 1.18 21.83 2.83
CA GLY A 256 1.11 23.25 3.16
C GLY A 256 1.45 23.63 4.61
N SER A 257 1.73 22.64 5.51
CA SER A 257 2.11 22.95 6.91
C SER A 257 3.61 23.23 7.09
N ALA A 258 4.41 23.04 6.05
CA ALA A 258 5.85 23.33 6.02
C ALA A 258 6.23 23.95 4.66
N PRO A 259 7.42 24.55 4.53
CA PRO A 259 7.88 25.14 3.26
C PRO A 259 8.12 24.11 2.14
N SER A 260 8.41 22.85 2.51
CA SER A 260 8.70 21.76 1.56
C SER A 260 8.38 20.41 2.19
N PRO A 261 8.19 19.34 1.37
CA PRO A 261 8.14 17.98 1.89
C PRO A 261 9.50 17.60 2.47
N GLY A 262 9.54 16.62 3.34
CA GLY A 262 10.80 16.09 3.85
C GLY A 262 10.65 15.41 5.19
N PRO A 263 11.76 14.85 5.71
CA PRO A 263 11.76 14.11 6.94
C PRO A 263 11.31 14.96 8.13
N MET A 264 10.20 14.60 8.73
CA MET A 264 9.66 15.29 9.91
C MET A 264 10.09 14.58 11.19
N LYS A 265 10.76 15.32 12.08
CA LYS A 265 11.09 14.80 13.40
C LYS A 265 9.83 14.78 14.27
N VAL A 266 9.60 13.67 14.92
CA VAL A 266 8.59 13.50 15.98
C VAL A 266 9.27 13.03 17.27
N GLU A 267 8.56 13.08 18.40
CA GLU A 267 9.07 12.54 19.65
C GLU A 267 9.34 11.03 19.52
N ALA A 268 10.42 10.55 20.13
CA ALA A 268 10.92 9.19 19.95
C ALA A 268 9.87 8.10 20.27
N ASP A 269 9.02 8.32 21.28
CA ASP A 269 7.93 7.44 21.66
C ASP A 269 6.74 7.47 20.69
N ARG A 270 6.71 8.42 19.78
CA ARG A 270 5.68 8.55 18.73
C ARG A 270 6.12 7.99 17.39
N LEU A 271 7.41 7.87 17.14
CA LEU A 271 7.93 7.50 15.82
C LEU A 271 7.26 6.21 15.30
N ARG A 272 7.29 5.13 16.07
CA ARG A 272 6.71 3.84 15.65
C ARG A 272 5.18 3.84 15.55
N LYS A 273 4.51 4.85 16.11
CA LYS A 273 3.05 5.03 16.03
C LYS A 273 2.61 5.74 14.73
N VAL A 274 3.54 6.43 14.06
CA VAL A 274 3.30 7.13 12.78
C VAL A 274 3.97 6.45 11.60
N LEU A 275 4.80 5.45 11.84
CA LEU A 275 5.34 4.54 10.84
C LEU A 275 4.47 3.28 10.75
N GLY A 276 4.41 2.63 9.58
CA GLY A 276 3.52 1.48 9.47
C GLY A 276 3.59 0.74 8.14
N LEU A 277 2.60 -0.11 7.97
CA LEU A 277 2.33 -0.89 6.77
C LEU A 277 0.82 -0.95 6.54
N SER A 278 0.39 -1.30 5.33
CA SER A 278 -1.02 -1.50 5.01
C SER A 278 -1.27 -2.96 4.67
N ARG A 279 -2.29 -3.55 5.28
CA ARG A 279 -2.76 -4.90 4.97
C ARG A 279 -3.97 -4.82 4.06
N MET A 280 -3.95 -5.53 2.96
CA MET A 280 -5.03 -5.67 2.02
C MET A 280 -5.65 -7.06 2.10
N SER A 281 -6.98 -7.11 2.06
CA SER A 281 -7.75 -8.35 2.04
C SER A 281 -8.78 -8.31 0.92
N PHE A 282 -8.76 -9.35 0.08
CA PHE A 282 -9.69 -9.53 -1.02
C PHE A 282 -10.51 -10.80 -0.81
N HIS A 283 -11.82 -10.67 -0.78
CA HIS A 283 -12.75 -11.76 -0.46
C HIS A 283 -13.58 -12.21 -1.67
N GLY A 284 -13.18 -11.83 -2.88
CA GLY A 284 -13.83 -12.23 -4.13
C GLY A 284 -14.32 -11.05 -4.99
N VAL A 285 -14.65 -11.35 -6.24
CA VAL A 285 -14.90 -10.35 -7.31
C VAL A 285 -16.04 -9.36 -7.03
N ASN A 286 -16.92 -9.65 -6.10
CA ASN A 286 -18.05 -8.78 -5.74
C ASN A 286 -17.76 -7.89 -4.53
N HIS A 287 -16.53 -7.90 -4.01
CA HIS A 287 -16.13 -7.11 -2.86
C HIS A 287 -14.91 -6.23 -3.23
N PRO A 288 -14.90 -4.96 -2.83
CA PRO A 288 -13.71 -4.14 -2.94
C PRO A 288 -12.60 -4.73 -2.08
N ILE A 289 -11.36 -4.37 -2.38
CA ILE A 289 -10.22 -4.71 -1.51
C ILE A 289 -10.34 -3.88 -0.25
N ALA A 290 -10.38 -4.56 0.90
CA ALA A 290 -10.32 -3.91 2.20
C ALA A 290 -8.87 -3.55 2.52
N ILE A 291 -8.62 -2.32 2.96
CA ILE A 291 -7.30 -1.81 3.35
C ILE A 291 -7.35 -1.50 4.85
N THR A 292 -6.36 -2.00 5.58
CA THR A 292 -6.18 -1.73 7.01
C THR A 292 -4.77 -1.23 7.25
N ASP A 293 -4.64 0.00 7.72
CA ASP A 293 -3.37 0.60 8.08
C ASP A 293 -2.96 0.18 9.49
N LEU A 294 -1.73 -0.33 9.61
CA LEU A 294 -1.19 -0.91 10.83
C LEU A 294 0.09 -0.17 11.22
N PRO A 295 0.06 0.70 12.24
CA PRO A 295 1.27 1.32 12.79
C PRO A 295 2.27 0.25 13.25
N LEU A 296 3.56 0.55 13.25
CA LEU A 296 4.57 -0.39 13.76
C LEU A 296 4.36 -0.71 15.24
N GLU A 297 3.90 0.29 16.00
CA GLU A 297 3.50 0.15 17.41
C GLU A 297 2.11 0.73 17.61
N GLU A 298 1.22 -0.06 18.17
CA GLU A 298 -0.14 0.41 18.46
C GLU A 298 -0.12 1.36 19.67
N THR A 299 -0.90 2.45 19.58
CA THR A 299 -1.19 3.27 20.76
C THR A 299 -1.98 2.41 21.73
N MET A 300 -1.43 2.11 22.90
CA MET A 300 -2.20 1.43 23.95
C MET A 300 -3.47 2.27 24.21
N LYS A 301 -4.65 1.75 23.90
CA LYS A 301 -5.89 2.34 24.40
C LYS A 301 -5.76 2.26 25.90
N ALA A 302 -5.77 3.42 26.56
CA ALA A 302 -5.86 3.45 28.02
C ALA A 302 -7.00 2.52 28.42
N ALA A 303 -6.70 1.52 29.24
CA ALA A 303 -7.69 0.59 29.75
C ALA A 303 -8.82 1.44 30.34
N ALA A 304 -10.00 1.37 29.76
CA ALA A 304 -11.19 2.03 30.28
C ALA A 304 -11.32 1.60 31.73
N GLY A 305 -11.26 2.57 32.65
CA GLY A 305 -11.12 2.36 34.07
C GLY A 305 -12.05 1.28 34.60
N GLN A 306 -11.50 0.38 35.39
CA GLN A 306 -12.30 -0.37 36.34
C GLN A 306 -13.00 0.66 37.23
N ILE A 307 -14.30 0.81 37.04
CA ILE A 307 -15.15 1.46 37.99
C ILE A 307 -15.19 0.52 39.19
N VAL A 308 -14.36 0.80 40.20
CA VAL A 308 -14.52 0.21 41.52
C VAL A 308 -15.76 0.88 42.14
N VAL A 309 -16.87 0.18 42.14
CA VAL A 309 -18.05 0.57 42.90
C VAL A 309 -17.75 0.07 44.33
N GLY A 310 -17.49 1.03 45.25
CA GLY A 310 -17.45 0.80 46.65
C GLY A 310 -18.84 0.84 47.24
#